data_6bf07f65b15ff09c84fcc4fab43fe980
#
_entry.id   6bf07f65b15ff09c84fcc4fab43fe980
#
_cell.length_a   1.000
_cell.length_b   1.000
_cell.length_c   1.000
_cell.angle_alpha   90.00
_cell.angle_beta   90.00
_cell.angle_gamma   90.00
#
_symmetry.space_group_name_H-M   'P 1'
#
loop_
_entity.id
_entity.type
_entity.pdbx_description
1 polymer ?
#
loop_
_entity_poly.entity_id
_entity_poly.type
_entity_poly.pdbx_seq_one_letter_code
_entity_poly.pdbx_strand_id
1 'polypeptide(L)'
;MSNEQISSQSSPAELTILSAVPPYLLHHIRGISGELTRTVMTHMNDTLPFFAELDAKHRAGIGALVQSAIRFFADWAQHPEDEEEELDFGDAIGSDSVHIVDGLSLQQSVSILHSTMEVVEQAVITMNDAPEAKATLLVHALRYSRELGFFIADYFAAAAEQRGAWDARMETALVDAVVRGAKSEDIRSFGSALACDASTPVTVIVGTPRAEDHHERIILHLHQISADMGYRSLAAVQGPYLVGLMTVPADQLLDPHCPIYEIFSSDQIMLGPTARNLAEASRSAEEAFAALRVAQAMPNIPHIATADMFIPERAIAGDRRAIQRLFHDIITPLQESASDAIRDTLRLYLSVDGGVEEAARQLYVCLLYTSPSPRD
;
A
#
# COMPACT_ATOMS: atom_id res chain seq x y z
N MET A 1 3.00 -76.18 -0.18
CA MET A 1 4.25 -75.42 -0.07
C MET A 1 3.80 -73.98 0.17
N SER A 2 3.62 -73.73 1.35
CA SER A 2 4.06 -72.77 2.37
C SER A 2 3.96 -71.33 1.91
N ASN A 3 2.87 -70.72 2.33
CA ASN A 3 2.60 -69.28 2.27
C ASN A 3 3.07 -68.70 3.62
N GLU A 4 4.24 -68.06 3.65
CA GLU A 4 4.72 -67.34 4.82
C GLU A 4 4.03 -65.99 4.91
N GLN A 5 3.11 -65.88 5.86
CA GLN A 5 2.58 -64.64 6.39
C GLN A 5 3.71 -63.86 7.10
N ILE A 6 4.11 -62.76 6.53
CA ILE A 6 4.90 -61.74 7.24
C ILE A 6 3.89 -60.87 7.99
N SER A 7 3.67 -61.23 9.27
CA SER A 7 2.99 -60.35 10.20
C SER A 7 3.94 -59.23 10.59
N SER A 8 3.68 -58.00 10.11
CA SER A 8 4.32 -56.78 10.60
C SER A 8 3.81 -56.52 12.03
N GLN A 9 4.58 -56.91 13.01
CA GLN A 9 4.44 -56.42 14.36
C GLN A 9 4.93 -54.97 14.40
N SER A 10 4.00 -54.02 14.38
CA SER A 10 4.27 -52.62 14.74
C SER A 10 4.74 -52.63 16.22
N SER A 11 5.89 -52.03 16.44
CA SER A 11 6.56 -51.94 17.74
C SER A 11 5.69 -51.23 18.77
N PRO A 12 5.50 -51.73 19.98
CA PRO A 12 4.67 -51.08 21.01
C PRO A 12 5.18 -49.73 21.49
N ALA A 13 6.38 -49.31 21.07
CA ALA A 13 6.97 -48.04 21.43
C ALA A 13 6.39 -46.83 20.62
N GLU A 14 5.88 -47.06 19.40
CA GLU A 14 5.29 -45.96 18.56
C GLU A 14 3.88 -45.57 19.02
N LEU A 15 3.14 -46.47 19.68
CA LEU A 15 1.79 -46.20 20.19
C LEU A 15 1.74 -45.46 21.53
N THR A 16 2.84 -45.46 22.28
CA THR A 16 2.89 -44.89 23.64
C THR A 16 3.08 -43.35 23.63
N ILE A 17 3.68 -42.80 22.58
CA ILE A 17 3.95 -41.35 22.45
C ILE A 17 2.67 -40.54 22.14
N LEU A 18 1.61 -41.18 21.63
CA LEU A 18 0.32 -40.57 21.32
C LEU A 18 -0.71 -40.73 22.47
N SER A 19 -0.32 -41.29 23.60
CA SER A 19 -1.18 -41.41 24.79
C SER A 19 -1.43 -40.03 25.41
N ALA A 20 -2.57 -39.89 26.11
CA ALA A 20 -2.89 -38.65 26.83
C ALA A 20 -1.81 -38.37 27.90
N VAL A 21 -1.53 -37.09 28.14
CA VAL A 21 -0.61 -36.66 29.20
C VAL A 21 -1.15 -37.11 30.54
N PRO A 22 -0.31 -37.75 31.40
CA PRO A 22 -0.77 -38.18 32.71
C PRO A 22 -1.39 -37.02 33.51
N PRO A 23 -2.59 -37.24 34.13
CA PRO A 23 -3.33 -36.13 34.80
C PRO A 23 -2.54 -35.49 35.95
N TYR A 24 -1.67 -36.22 36.62
CA TYR A 24 -0.84 -35.66 37.70
C TYR A 24 0.18 -34.63 37.19
N LEU A 25 0.73 -34.83 35.98
CA LEU A 25 1.63 -33.85 35.33
C LEU A 25 0.88 -32.57 34.96
N LEU A 26 -0.31 -32.68 34.43
CA LEU A 26 -1.14 -31.51 34.09
C LEU A 26 -1.55 -30.74 35.36
N HIS A 27 -1.88 -31.46 36.44
CA HIS A 27 -2.13 -30.83 37.74
C HIS A 27 -0.88 -30.10 38.26
N HIS A 28 0.29 -30.72 38.12
CA HIS A 28 1.56 -30.13 38.52
C HIS A 28 1.85 -28.85 37.72
N ILE A 29 1.70 -28.86 36.36
CA ILE A 29 1.88 -27.72 35.51
C ILE A 29 0.95 -26.56 35.89
N ARG A 30 -0.33 -26.85 36.18
CA ARG A 30 -1.27 -25.82 36.67
C ARG A 30 -0.77 -25.21 37.99
N GLY A 31 -0.26 -26.04 38.90
CA GLY A 31 0.26 -25.61 40.20
C GLY A 31 1.47 -24.68 40.07
N ILE A 32 2.37 -24.94 39.14
CA ILE A 32 3.61 -24.18 38.94
C ILE A 32 3.46 -23.08 37.86
N SER A 33 2.28 -22.88 37.27
CA SER A 33 2.07 -21.97 36.15
C SER A 33 2.58 -20.55 36.44
N GLY A 34 2.39 -20.04 37.65
CA GLY A 34 2.88 -18.71 38.05
C GLY A 34 4.43 -18.67 38.23
N GLU A 35 5.06 -19.77 38.68
CA GLU A 35 6.52 -19.84 38.76
C GLU A 35 7.14 -19.96 37.36
N LEU A 36 6.56 -20.80 36.52
CA LEU A 36 6.97 -20.97 35.13
C LEU A 36 6.84 -19.65 34.37
N THR A 37 5.72 -18.93 34.52
CA THR A 37 5.54 -17.58 33.92
C THR A 37 6.64 -16.64 34.39
N ARG A 38 6.99 -16.60 35.66
CA ARG A 38 8.05 -15.73 36.16
C ARG A 38 9.41 -16.08 35.54
N THR A 39 9.71 -17.37 35.38
CA THR A 39 10.94 -17.83 34.71
C THR A 39 10.96 -17.42 33.26
N VAL A 40 9.84 -17.55 32.52
CA VAL A 40 9.68 -17.08 31.13
C VAL A 40 9.91 -15.59 31.05
N MET A 41 9.29 -14.80 31.91
CA MET A 41 9.45 -13.33 31.93
C MET A 41 10.89 -12.89 32.19
N THR A 42 11.59 -13.60 33.08
CA THR A 42 13.02 -13.35 33.36
C THR A 42 13.85 -13.67 32.12
N HIS A 43 13.62 -14.84 31.53
CA HIS A 43 14.32 -15.26 30.31
C HIS A 43 14.11 -14.30 29.15
N MET A 44 12.88 -13.83 28.93
CA MET A 44 12.58 -12.81 27.90
C MET A 44 13.31 -11.49 28.18
N ASN A 45 13.36 -11.07 29.44
CA ASN A 45 14.07 -9.83 29.80
C ASN A 45 15.57 -9.93 29.50
N ASP A 46 16.17 -11.09 29.64
CA ASP A 46 17.60 -11.33 29.45
C ASP A 46 17.96 -11.57 27.98
N THR A 47 17.04 -12.11 27.18
CA THR A 47 17.30 -12.57 25.80
C THR A 47 16.67 -11.69 24.71
N LEU A 48 15.62 -10.94 25.03
CA LEU A 48 14.87 -10.14 24.06
C LEU A 48 15.04 -8.63 24.33
N PRO A 49 15.91 -7.91 23.59
CA PRO A 49 16.16 -6.47 23.83
C PRO A 49 14.90 -5.62 23.85
N PHE A 50 13.97 -5.85 22.90
CA PHE A 50 12.71 -5.10 22.82
C PHE A 50 11.84 -5.27 24.06
N PHE A 51 11.89 -6.44 24.71
CA PHE A 51 11.08 -6.75 25.90
C PHE A 51 11.52 -5.91 27.11
N ALA A 52 12.82 -5.67 27.24
CA ALA A 52 13.37 -4.83 28.30
C ALA A 52 12.94 -3.34 28.14
N GLU A 53 12.69 -2.89 26.91
CA GLU A 53 12.26 -1.53 26.59
C GLU A 53 10.75 -1.29 26.76
N LEU A 54 9.94 -2.36 26.87
CA LEU A 54 8.49 -2.24 27.07
C LEU A 54 8.18 -1.60 28.44
N ASP A 55 7.08 -0.84 28.46
CA ASP A 55 6.56 -0.31 29.72
C ASP A 55 6.00 -1.39 30.65
N ALA A 56 5.76 -1.04 31.91
CA ALA A 56 5.30 -1.98 32.92
C ALA A 56 3.93 -2.59 32.59
N LYS A 57 3.05 -1.84 31.90
CA LYS A 57 1.70 -2.30 31.53
C LYS A 57 1.78 -3.39 30.44
N HIS A 58 2.55 -3.17 29.39
CA HIS A 58 2.73 -4.16 28.32
C HIS A 58 3.43 -5.42 28.85
N ARG A 59 4.48 -5.29 29.68
CA ARG A 59 5.13 -6.44 30.31
C ARG A 59 4.18 -7.24 31.20
N ALA A 60 3.37 -6.58 32.02
CA ALA A 60 2.38 -7.26 32.84
C ALA A 60 1.33 -7.99 31.99
N GLY A 61 0.92 -7.40 30.90
CA GLY A 61 -0.01 -7.99 29.94
C GLY A 61 0.57 -9.25 29.28
N ILE A 62 1.81 -9.19 28.81
CA ILE A 62 2.50 -10.37 28.24
C ILE A 62 2.62 -11.47 29.28
N GLY A 63 2.91 -11.14 30.54
CA GLY A 63 2.94 -12.10 31.64
C GLY A 63 1.59 -12.78 31.89
N ALA A 64 0.50 -12.03 31.84
CA ALA A 64 -0.86 -12.57 31.94
C ALA A 64 -1.19 -13.50 30.77
N LEU A 65 -0.81 -13.10 29.53
CA LEU A 65 -0.98 -13.91 28.32
C LEU A 65 -0.23 -15.24 28.41
N VAL A 66 1.05 -15.21 28.78
CA VAL A 66 1.87 -16.42 28.98
C VAL A 66 1.26 -17.33 30.04
N GLN A 67 0.80 -16.78 31.16
CA GLN A 67 0.17 -17.56 32.23
C GLN A 67 -1.14 -18.19 31.74
N SER A 68 -1.96 -17.46 30.99
CA SER A 68 -3.20 -18.00 30.42
C SER A 68 -2.90 -19.12 29.40
N ALA A 69 -1.91 -18.95 28.55
CA ALA A 69 -1.50 -19.95 27.57
C ALA A 69 -1.01 -21.27 28.27
N ILE A 70 -0.23 -21.17 29.36
CA ILE A 70 0.22 -22.33 30.12
C ILE A 70 -0.96 -23.07 30.79
N ARG A 71 -1.94 -22.33 31.31
CA ARG A 71 -3.14 -22.94 31.90
C ARG A 71 -4.01 -23.60 30.84
N PHE A 72 -4.25 -22.92 29.75
CA PHE A 72 -5.02 -23.47 28.66
C PHE A 72 -4.38 -24.71 28.05
N PHE A 73 -3.06 -24.73 27.90
CA PHE A 73 -2.33 -25.96 27.55
C PHE A 73 -2.69 -27.11 28.43
N ALA A 74 -2.70 -26.93 29.79
CA ALA A 74 -2.99 -27.98 30.74
C ALA A 74 -4.45 -28.47 30.68
N ASP A 75 -5.39 -27.61 30.23
CA ASP A 75 -6.79 -27.97 30.01
C ASP A 75 -6.95 -28.74 28.69
N TRP A 76 -6.36 -28.23 27.60
CA TRP A 76 -6.36 -28.87 26.29
C TRP A 76 -5.69 -30.26 26.30
N ALA A 77 -4.55 -30.41 26.97
CA ALA A 77 -3.81 -31.68 27.00
C ALA A 77 -4.50 -32.79 27.79
N GLN A 78 -5.63 -32.51 28.45
CA GLN A 78 -6.48 -33.54 29.06
C GLN A 78 -7.34 -34.30 28.04
N HIS A 79 -7.73 -33.63 26.95
CA HIS A 79 -8.66 -34.13 25.94
C HIS A 79 -8.09 -33.91 24.53
N PRO A 80 -6.92 -34.50 24.19
CA PRO A 80 -6.23 -34.22 22.92
C PRO A 80 -6.92 -34.87 21.70
N GLU A 81 -7.95 -35.70 21.91
CA GLU A 81 -8.66 -36.44 20.87
C GLU A 81 -9.98 -35.79 20.42
N ASP A 82 -10.41 -34.71 21.07
CA ASP A 82 -11.54 -33.91 20.61
C ASP A 82 -11.10 -33.01 19.42
N GLU A 83 -10.77 -33.70 18.28
CA GLU A 83 -10.28 -33.05 17.03
C GLU A 83 -11.33 -32.17 16.38
N GLU A 84 -12.61 -32.13 16.83
CA GLU A 84 -13.71 -31.37 16.26
C GLU A 84 -13.90 -29.99 16.92
N GLU A 85 -13.32 -29.71 18.08
CA GLU A 85 -13.29 -28.35 18.61
C GLU A 85 -12.01 -27.64 18.12
N GLU A 86 -12.17 -26.81 17.09
CA GLU A 86 -11.16 -25.81 16.73
C GLU A 86 -10.71 -25.09 18.00
N LEU A 87 -9.42 -25.19 18.34
CA LEU A 87 -8.84 -24.50 19.50
C LEU A 87 -9.16 -22.98 19.36
N ASP A 88 -10.22 -22.52 20.01
CA ASP A 88 -10.52 -21.09 20.06
C ASP A 88 -9.58 -20.41 21.06
N PHE A 89 -8.37 -20.10 20.57
CA PHE A 89 -7.40 -19.32 21.31
C PHE A 89 -7.90 -17.92 21.63
N GLY A 90 -8.86 -17.38 20.86
CA GLY A 90 -9.46 -16.06 21.09
C GLY A 90 -10.21 -16.02 22.42
N ASP A 91 -11.05 -17.01 22.68
CA ASP A 91 -11.79 -17.14 23.94
C ASP A 91 -10.88 -17.55 25.11
N ALA A 92 -9.90 -18.43 24.84
CA ALA A 92 -8.96 -18.93 25.85
C ALA A 92 -7.98 -17.84 26.35
N ILE A 93 -7.58 -16.94 25.46
CA ILE A 93 -6.64 -15.84 25.77
C ILE A 93 -7.40 -14.64 26.39
N GLY A 94 -8.70 -14.54 26.16
CA GLY A 94 -9.56 -13.47 26.64
C GLY A 94 -9.45 -12.19 25.80
N SER A 95 -10.59 -11.51 25.59
CA SER A 95 -10.70 -10.31 24.76
C SER A 95 -9.75 -9.16 25.18
N ASP A 96 -9.46 -9.03 26.47
CA ASP A 96 -8.54 -8.02 27.00
C ASP A 96 -7.07 -8.29 26.63
N SER A 97 -6.71 -9.56 26.38
CA SER A 97 -5.35 -9.96 26.04
C SER A 97 -5.06 -9.78 24.53
N VAL A 98 -6.08 -9.77 23.69
CA VAL A 98 -5.96 -9.47 22.24
C VAL A 98 -5.43 -8.04 22.03
N HIS A 99 -5.88 -7.08 22.85
CA HIS A 99 -5.37 -5.71 22.78
C HIS A 99 -3.88 -5.55 23.13
N ILE A 100 -3.29 -6.52 23.83
CA ILE A 100 -1.86 -6.53 24.14
C ILE A 100 -1.07 -6.97 22.91
N VAL A 101 -1.61 -7.92 22.15
CA VAL A 101 -1.02 -8.40 20.90
C VAL A 101 -1.06 -7.29 19.82
N ASP A 102 -2.07 -6.41 19.80
CA ASP A 102 -2.16 -5.28 18.88
C ASP A 102 -0.98 -4.31 18.98
N GLY A 103 -0.31 -4.24 20.14
CA GLY A 103 0.88 -3.42 20.36
C GLY A 103 2.20 -4.07 19.92
N LEU A 104 2.19 -5.35 19.56
CA LEU A 104 3.37 -6.12 19.17
C LEU A 104 3.42 -6.34 17.65
N SER A 105 4.63 -6.45 17.11
CA SER A 105 4.80 -6.94 15.73
C SER A 105 4.71 -8.47 15.68
N LEU A 106 4.44 -9.05 14.50
CA LEU A 106 4.50 -10.50 14.28
C LEU A 106 5.83 -11.08 14.75
N GLN A 107 6.95 -10.42 14.41
CA GLN A 107 8.28 -10.87 14.83
C GLN A 107 8.44 -10.91 16.34
N GLN A 108 7.94 -9.89 17.05
CA GLN A 108 7.97 -9.85 18.52
C GLN A 108 7.11 -10.96 19.13
N SER A 109 5.91 -11.19 18.59
CA SER A 109 5.00 -12.25 19.05
C SER A 109 5.61 -13.64 18.85
N VAL A 110 6.24 -13.90 17.72
CA VAL A 110 6.96 -15.16 17.45
C VAL A 110 8.16 -15.31 18.38
N SER A 111 8.91 -14.22 18.67
CA SER A 111 10.03 -14.27 19.61
C SER A 111 9.59 -14.58 21.05
N ILE A 112 8.42 -14.03 21.47
CA ILE A 112 7.81 -14.34 22.78
C ILE A 112 7.43 -15.81 22.86
N LEU A 113 6.77 -16.36 21.82
CA LEU A 113 6.41 -17.78 21.75
C LEU A 113 7.67 -18.66 21.82
N HIS A 114 8.69 -18.34 21.03
CA HIS A 114 9.95 -19.09 21.00
C HIS A 114 10.62 -19.13 22.39
N SER A 115 10.81 -17.96 23.03
CA SER A 115 11.37 -17.85 24.38
C SER A 115 10.54 -18.60 25.43
N THR A 116 9.20 -18.60 25.29
CA THR A 116 8.31 -19.37 26.17
C THR A 116 8.58 -20.86 26.01
N MET A 117 8.70 -21.34 24.77
CA MET A 117 8.95 -22.76 24.50
C MET A 117 10.32 -23.24 25.00
N GLU A 118 11.37 -22.44 24.84
CA GLU A 118 12.71 -22.76 25.40
C GLU A 118 12.65 -23.03 26.90
N VAL A 119 11.94 -22.15 27.63
CA VAL A 119 11.78 -22.33 29.08
C VAL A 119 10.92 -23.54 29.42
N VAL A 120 9.84 -23.78 28.67
CA VAL A 120 8.97 -24.98 28.88
C VAL A 120 9.75 -26.25 28.59
N GLU A 121 10.48 -26.35 27.50
CA GLU A 121 11.32 -27.50 27.17
C GLU A 121 12.34 -27.77 28.27
N GLN A 122 13.04 -26.75 28.73
CA GLN A 122 14.00 -26.90 29.81
C GLN A 122 13.35 -27.33 31.12
N ALA A 123 12.17 -26.84 31.46
CA ALA A 123 11.41 -27.23 32.63
C ALA A 123 11.02 -28.69 32.54
N VAL A 124 10.52 -29.19 31.41
CA VAL A 124 10.14 -30.58 31.18
C VAL A 124 11.37 -31.50 31.28
N ILE A 125 12.50 -31.14 30.70
CA ILE A 125 13.74 -31.93 30.75
C ILE A 125 14.23 -32.12 32.21
N THR A 126 14.12 -31.05 33.01
CA THR A 126 14.60 -31.05 34.41
C THR A 126 13.63 -31.68 35.40
N MET A 127 12.38 -32.00 35.01
CA MET A 127 11.42 -32.70 35.86
C MET A 127 11.96 -34.07 36.33
N ASN A 128 11.62 -34.45 37.57
CA ASN A 128 12.00 -35.76 38.12
C ASN A 128 10.89 -36.79 37.88
N ASP A 129 10.59 -37.04 36.60
CA ASP A 129 9.53 -37.95 36.16
C ASP A 129 10.05 -39.02 35.19
N ALA A 130 9.21 -40.02 34.88
CA ALA A 130 9.55 -41.09 33.96
C ALA A 130 9.85 -40.54 32.54
N PRO A 131 10.88 -41.07 31.85
CA PRO A 131 11.25 -40.55 30.51
C PRO A 131 10.10 -40.56 29.51
N GLU A 132 9.24 -41.60 29.56
CA GLU A 132 8.07 -41.71 28.67
C GLU A 132 7.04 -40.62 28.95
N ALA A 133 6.78 -40.29 30.21
CA ALA A 133 5.85 -39.23 30.60
C ALA A 133 6.35 -37.86 30.20
N LYS A 134 7.66 -37.60 30.32
CA LYS A 134 8.29 -36.35 29.84
C LYS A 134 8.23 -36.23 28.31
N ALA A 135 8.50 -37.32 27.59
CA ALA A 135 8.41 -37.36 26.15
C ALA A 135 6.97 -37.05 25.65
N THR A 136 5.97 -37.67 26.27
CA THR A 136 4.55 -37.42 25.97
C THR A 136 4.20 -35.98 26.24
N LEU A 137 4.57 -35.40 27.36
CA LEU A 137 4.32 -34.00 27.71
C LEU A 137 4.98 -33.04 26.70
N LEU A 138 6.23 -33.32 26.31
CA LEU A 138 6.96 -32.52 25.34
C LEU A 138 6.31 -32.55 23.96
N VAL A 139 5.87 -33.71 23.49
CA VAL A 139 5.14 -33.84 22.21
C VAL A 139 3.86 -33.02 22.22
N HIS A 140 3.09 -33.05 23.31
CA HIS A 140 1.87 -32.25 23.42
C HIS A 140 2.19 -30.73 23.50
N ALA A 141 3.23 -30.36 24.24
CA ALA A 141 3.68 -28.96 24.28
C ALA A 141 4.10 -28.42 22.87
N LEU A 142 4.81 -29.25 22.09
CA LEU A 142 5.20 -28.90 20.71
C LEU A 142 3.99 -28.81 19.78
N ARG A 143 3.01 -29.73 19.91
CA ARG A 143 1.74 -29.64 19.16
C ARG A 143 1.00 -28.33 19.47
N TYR A 144 0.82 -28.07 20.76
CA TYR A 144 0.16 -26.85 21.21
C TYR A 144 0.87 -25.57 20.72
N SER A 145 2.19 -25.52 20.82
CA SER A 145 2.96 -24.37 20.35
C SER A 145 2.86 -24.16 18.84
N ARG A 146 2.74 -25.26 18.08
CA ARG A 146 2.50 -25.19 16.64
C ARG A 146 1.15 -24.55 16.34
N GLU A 147 0.07 -25.00 16.98
CA GLU A 147 -1.27 -24.45 16.80
C GLU A 147 -1.32 -22.97 17.23
N LEU A 148 -0.70 -22.65 18.36
CA LEU A 148 -0.59 -21.26 18.81
C LEU A 148 0.22 -20.40 17.82
N GLY A 149 1.26 -20.95 17.20
CA GLY A 149 2.04 -20.30 16.16
C GLY A 149 1.20 -20.00 14.91
N PHE A 150 0.37 -20.94 14.47
CA PHE A 150 -0.57 -20.71 13.36
C PHE A 150 -1.62 -19.68 13.72
N PHE A 151 -2.21 -19.75 14.91
CA PHE A 151 -3.15 -18.73 15.37
C PHE A 151 -2.55 -17.31 15.35
N ILE A 152 -1.32 -17.14 15.84
CA ILE A 152 -0.60 -15.86 15.77
C ILE A 152 -0.42 -15.41 14.33
N ALA A 153 0.00 -16.32 13.44
CA ALA A 153 0.19 -16.00 12.03
C ALA A 153 -1.11 -15.56 11.35
N ASP A 154 -2.20 -16.30 11.56
CA ASP A 154 -3.53 -15.98 11.00
C ASP A 154 -4.08 -14.66 11.55
N TYR A 155 -3.91 -14.39 12.86
CA TYR A 155 -4.29 -13.12 13.47
C TYR A 155 -3.60 -11.93 12.79
N PHE A 156 -2.28 -12.01 12.60
CA PHE A 156 -1.53 -10.94 11.94
C PHE A 156 -1.84 -10.83 10.45
N ALA A 157 -2.09 -11.95 9.75
CA ALA A 157 -2.51 -11.95 8.37
C ALA A 157 -3.87 -11.26 8.21
N ALA A 158 -4.87 -11.62 9.00
CA ALA A 158 -6.19 -11.00 8.99
C ALA A 158 -6.13 -9.50 9.31
N ALA A 159 -5.31 -9.09 10.30
CA ALA A 159 -5.11 -7.69 10.65
C ALA A 159 -4.41 -6.91 9.52
N ALA A 160 -3.48 -7.53 8.80
CA ALA A 160 -2.81 -6.93 7.65
C ALA A 160 -3.78 -6.77 6.46
N GLU A 161 -4.60 -7.77 6.17
CA GLU A 161 -5.64 -7.72 5.14
C GLU A 161 -6.67 -6.63 5.43
N GLN A 162 -7.13 -6.51 6.67
CA GLN A 162 -8.09 -5.46 7.06
C GLN A 162 -7.49 -4.05 6.90
N ARG A 163 -6.23 -3.83 7.29
CA ARG A 163 -5.53 -2.56 7.08
C ARG A 163 -5.36 -2.26 5.60
N GLY A 164 -4.89 -3.22 4.81
CA GLY A 164 -4.74 -3.08 3.36
C GLY A 164 -6.06 -2.75 2.65
N ALA A 165 -7.16 -3.41 3.03
CA ALA A 165 -8.48 -3.12 2.47
C ALA A 165 -9.02 -1.74 2.90
N TRP A 166 -8.67 -1.25 4.10
CA TRP A 166 -9.01 0.09 4.54
C TRP A 166 -8.22 1.15 3.78
N ASP A 167 -6.90 0.97 3.66
CA ASP A 167 -6.01 1.85 2.92
C ASP A 167 -6.45 1.97 1.45
N ALA A 168 -6.75 0.87 0.78
CA ALA A 168 -7.23 0.86 -0.61
C ALA A 168 -8.56 1.60 -0.79
N ARG A 169 -9.49 1.47 0.18
CA ARG A 169 -10.76 2.22 0.16
C ARG A 169 -10.55 3.71 0.36
N MET A 170 -9.67 4.11 1.29
CA MET A 170 -9.33 5.50 1.53
C MET A 170 -8.60 6.13 0.34
N GLU A 171 -7.71 5.37 -0.29
CA GLU A 171 -7.02 5.78 -1.52
C GLU A 171 -8.01 6.03 -2.66
N THR A 172 -8.91 5.08 -2.92
CA THR A 172 -9.97 5.24 -3.92
C THR A 172 -10.85 6.47 -3.62
N ALA A 173 -11.23 6.68 -2.36
CA ALA A 173 -12.03 7.84 -1.96
C ALA A 173 -11.27 9.16 -2.15
N LEU A 174 -9.97 9.19 -1.87
CA LEU A 174 -9.12 10.35 -2.10
C LEU A 174 -9.01 10.69 -3.58
N VAL A 175 -8.67 9.71 -4.43
CA VAL A 175 -8.56 9.91 -5.88
C VAL A 175 -9.89 10.40 -6.45
N ASP A 176 -11.00 9.80 -6.03
CA ASP A 176 -12.35 10.20 -6.45
C ASP A 176 -12.70 11.63 -5.99
N ALA A 177 -12.31 12.02 -4.78
CA ALA A 177 -12.46 13.39 -4.30
C ALA A 177 -11.65 14.40 -5.15
N VAL A 178 -10.43 14.05 -5.51
CA VAL A 178 -9.56 14.85 -6.38
C VAL A 178 -10.18 15.00 -7.78
N VAL A 179 -10.63 13.90 -8.38
CA VAL A 179 -11.23 13.89 -9.74
C VAL A 179 -12.53 14.70 -9.78
N ARG A 180 -13.36 14.63 -8.72
CA ARG A 180 -14.62 15.39 -8.64
C ARG A 180 -14.44 16.86 -8.25
N GLY A 181 -13.21 17.30 -7.96
CA GLY A 181 -12.97 18.67 -7.53
C GLY A 181 -13.54 18.97 -6.14
N ALA A 182 -13.44 18.04 -5.21
CA ALA A 182 -13.88 18.22 -3.82
C ALA A 182 -13.14 19.38 -3.13
N LYS A 183 -13.66 19.83 -2.00
CA LYS A 183 -13.03 20.91 -1.23
C LYS A 183 -11.63 20.49 -0.75
N SER A 184 -10.71 21.43 -0.74
CA SER A 184 -9.32 21.20 -0.29
C SER A 184 -9.24 20.65 1.17
N GLU A 185 -10.24 20.91 2.00
CA GLU A 185 -10.31 20.39 3.37
C GLU A 185 -10.59 18.88 3.38
N ASP A 186 -11.50 18.41 2.53
CA ASP A 186 -11.85 17.00 2.41
C ASP A 186 -10.65 16.20 1.87
N ILE A 187 -9.99 16.72 0.82
CA ILE A 187 -8.79 16.10 0.24
C ILE A 187 -7.66 16.02 1.27
N ARG A 188 -7.46 17.08 2.08
CA ARG A 188 -6.45 17.05 3.17
C ARG A 188 -6.78 16.03 4.24
N SER A 189 -8.06 15.87 4.59
CA SER A 189 -8.50 14.88 5.57
C SER A 189 -8.16 13.47 5.12
N PHE A 190 -8.51 13.09 3.89
CA PHE A 190 -8.13 11.81 3.30
C PHE A 190 -6.62 11.63 3.20
N GLY A 191 -5.90 12.67 2.75
CA GLY A 191 -4.44 12.64 2.66
C GLY A 191 -3.75 12.40 4.00
N SER A 192 -4.26 13.04 5.07
CA SER A 192 -3.75 12.84 6.44
C SER A 192 -3.99 11.42 6.93
N ALA A 193 -5.15 10.83 6.62
CA ALA A 193 -5.47 9.44 6.98
C ALA A 193 -4.52 8.43 6.31
N LEU A 194 -4.05 8.74 5.09
CA LEU A 194 -3.07 7.94 4.35
C LEU A 194 -1.61 8.35 4.63
N ALA A 195 -1.36 9.18 5.63
CA ALA A 195 -0.04 9.72 5.97
C ALA A 195 0.69 10.36 4.77
N CYS A 196 -0.06 11.07 3.89
CA CYS A 196 0.52 11.82 2.78
C CYS A 196 1.05 13.17 3.27
N ASP A 197 2.27 13.52 2.83
CA ASP A 197 2.84 14.84 3.12
C ASP A 197 2.04 15.92 2.38
N ALA A 198 1.50 16.88 3.14
CA ALA A 198 0.67 17.96 2.62
C ALA A 198 1.47 18.99 1.80
N SER A 199 2.79 18.96 1.81
CA SER A 199 3.67 19.95 1.15
C SER A 199 4.28 19.45 -0.16
N THR A 200 4.18 18.16 -0.45
CA THR A 200 4.81 17.55 -1.63
C THR A 200 4.04 17.91 -2.92
N PRO A 201 4.73 18.32 -4.00
CA PRO A 201 4.10 18.55 -5.29
C PRO A 201 3.49 17.27 -5.84
N VAL A 202 2.35 17.39 -6.51
CA VAL A 202 1.59 16.25 -7.04
C VAL A 202 1.27 16.49 -8.52
N THR A 203 1.54 15.49 -9.35
CA THR A 203 1.11 15.45 -10.75
C THR A 203 0.07 14.34 -10.92
N VAL A 204 -1.03 14.66 -11.60
CA VAL A 204 -2.04 13.66 -11.95
C VAL A 204 -1.73 13.07 -13.32
N ILE A 205 -1.70 11.75 -13.38
CA ILE A 205 -1.59 10.97 -14.61
C ILE A 205 -2.91 10.25 -14.89
N VAL A 206 -3.37 10.31 -16.13
CA VAL A 206 -4.62 9.67 -16.57
C VAL A 206 -4.38 8.91 -17.86
N GLY A 207 -4.79 7.66 -17.91
CA GLY A 207 -4.72 6.83 -19.11
C GLY A 207 -5.57 5.58 -18.98
N THR A 208 -5.74 4.83 -20.06
CA THR A 208 -6.44 3.55 -20.06
C THR A 208 -5.50 2.47 -19.50
N PRO A 209 -5.86 1.72 -18.47
CA PRO A 209 -5.03 0.62 -17.97
C PRO A 209 -4.99 -0.53 -18.98
N ARG A 210 -3.99 -1.42 -18.89
CA ARG A 210 -3.97 -2.66 -19.68
C ARG A 210 -5.15 -3.55 -19.32
N ALA A 211 -5.84 -4.08 -20.31
CA ALA A 211 -7.08 -4.83 -20.16
C ALA A 211 -6.90 -6.23 -19.52
N GLU A 212 -5.68 -6.76 -19.49
CA GLU A 212 -5.39 -8.13 -19.08
C GLU A 212 -5.24 -8.28 -17.55
N ASP A 213 -5.12 -7.18 -16.81
CA ASP A 213 -4.87 -7.20 -15.39
C ASP A 213 -6.08 -6.79 -14.55
N HIS A 214 -6.24 -7.43 -13.37
CA HIS A 214 -7.20 -6.97 -12.37
C HIS A 214 -6.77 -5.60 -11.82
N HIS A 215 -7.72 -4.70 -11.60
CA HIS A 215 -7.48 -3.31 -11.17
C HIS A 215 -6.58 -3.20 -9.93
N GLU A 216 -6.77 -4.08 -8.95
CA GLU A 216 -5.95 -4.11 -7.72
C GLU A 216 -4.47 -4.41 -8.03
N ARG A 217 -4.21 -5.30 -8.98
CA ARG A 217 -2.85 -5.67 -9.39
C ARG A 217 -2.15 -4.55 -10.12
N ILE A 218 -2.90 -3.81 -10.95
CA ILE A 218 -2.39 -2.63 -11.67
C ILE A 218 -1.99 -1.54 -10.66
N ILE A 219 -2.84 -1.26 -9.67
CA ILE A 219 -2.57 -0.27 -8.62
C ILE A 219 -1.35 -0.67 -7.80
N LEU A 220 -1.27 -1.93 -7.37
CA LEU A 220 -0.11 -2.44 -6.64
C LEU A 220 1.19 -2.31 -7.45
N HIS A 221 1.13 -2.64 -8.74
CA HIS A 221 2.29 -2.53 -9.64
C HIS A 221 2.72 -1.06 -9.81
N LEU A 222 1.75 -0.13 -9.93
CA LEU A 222 2.05 1.31 -9.93
C LEU A 222 2.78 1.75 -8.66
N HIS A 223 2.31 1.29 -7.49
CA HIS A 223 2.95 1.60 -6.21
C HIS A 223 4.38 1.07 -6.14
N GLN A 224 4.62 -0.16 -6.61
CA GLN A 224 5.96 -0.76 -6.64
C GLN A 224 6.92 0.03 -7.54
N ILE A 225 6.53 0.29 -8.79
CA ILE A 225 7.35 1.06 -9.73
C ILE A 225 7.63 2.46 -9.17
N SER A 226 6.63 3.13 -8.61
CA SER A 226 6.78 4.46 -8.04
C SER A 226 7.77 4.46 -6.87
N ALA A 227 7.67 3.47 -5.99
CA ALA A 227 8.56 3.31 -4.84
C ALA A 227 10.01 3.04 -5.28
N ASP A 228 10.22 2.21 -6.30
CA ASP A 228 11.55 1.92 -6.88
C ASP A 228 12.17 3.19 -7.49
N MET A 229 11.35 4.10 -8.01
CA MET A 229 11.77 5.42 -8.51
C MET A 229 11.96 6.46 -7.39
N GLY A 230 11.67 6.11 -6.14
CA GLY A 230 11.75 7.03 -4.99
C GLY A 230 10.57 7.99 -4.84
N TYR A 231 9.45 7.71 -5.51
CA TYR A 231 8.22 8.50 -5.45
C TYR A 231 7.12 7.75 -4.71
N ARG A 232 6.16 8.50 -4.20
CA ARG A 232 4.90 7.94 -3.69
C ARG A 232 3.81 8.13 -4.73
N SER A 233 2.96 7.14 -4.89
CA SER A 233 1.78 7.20 -5.74
C SER A 233 0.52 6.84 -4.97
N LEU A 234 -0.60 7.37 -5.42
CA LEU A 234 -1.94 6.96 -5.05
C LEU A 234 -2.72 6.78 -6.34
N ALA A 235 -3.54 5.73 -6.45
CA ALA A 235 -4.23 5.46 -7.69
C ALA A 235 -5.62 4.86 -7.47
N ALA A 236 -6.49 5.10 -8.43
CA ALA A 236 -7.79 4.43 -8.52
C ALA A 236 -8.25 4.32 -9.97
N VAL A 237 -9.06 3.34 -10.26
CA VAL A 237 -9.73 3.22 -11.56
C VAL A 237 -11.03 4.02 -11.52
N GLN A 238 -11.18 4.95 -12.47
CA GLN A 238 -12.33 5.83 -12.63
C GLN A 238 -12.97 5.59 -14.00
N GLY A 239 -14.03 4.79 -14.03
CA GLY A 239 -14.60 4.33 -15.29
C GLY A 239 -13.60 3.53 -16.12
N PRO A 240 -13.28 3.92 -17.37
CA PRO A 240 -12.29 3.21 -18.18
C PRO A 240 -10.83 3.65 -17.92
N TYR A 241 -10.60 4.61 -17.03
CA TYR A 241 -9.29 5.21 -16.83
C TYR A 241 -8.67 4.83 -15.49
N LEU A 242 -7.36 4.61 -15.51
CA LEU A 242 -6.52 4.62 -14.32
C LEU A 242 -6.08 6.07 -14.07
N VAL A 243 -6.33 6.53 -12.85
CA VAL A 243 -5.91 7.86 -12.38
C VAL A 243 -4.85 7.66 -11.31
N GLY A 244 -3.65 8.17 -11.53
CA GLY A 244 -2.55 8.17 -10.58
C GLY A 244 -2.25 9.59 -10.08
N LEU A 245 -2.06 9.73 -8.77
CA LEU A 245 -1.55 10.94 -8.13
C LEU A 245 -0.09 10.67 -7.77
N MET A 246 0.83 11.27 -8.49
CA MET A 246 2.27 11.04 -8.35
C MET A 246 2.93 12.17 -7.57
N THR A 247 3.69 11.85 -6.52
CA THR A 247 4.43 12.87 -5.73
C THR A 247 5.70 13.32 -6.43
N VAL A 248 5.57 13.75 -7.67
CA VAL A 248 6.67 14.14 -8.55
C VAL A 248 6.20 15.24 -9.52
N PRO A 249 7.08 16.19 -9.89
CA PRO A 249 6.78 17.15 -10.94
C PRO A 249 6.56 16.51 -12.32
N ALA A 250 5.70 17.10 -13.15
CA ALA A 250 5.33 16.56 -14.45
C ALA A 250 6.50 16.42 -15.43
N ASP A 251 7.49 17.31 -15.35
CA ASP A 251 8.69 17.27 -16.20
C ASP A 251 9.54 16.01 -15.98
N GLN A 252 9.56 15.45 -14.78
CA GLN A 252 10.26 14.20 -14.48
C GLN A 252 9.53 12.96 -15.00
N LEU A 253 8.25 13.08 -15.35
CA LEU A 253 7.44 12.03 -15.94
C LEU A 253 7.44 12.06 -17.47
N LEU A 254 8.10 13.03 -18.12
CA LEU A 254 8.07 13.16 -19.59
C LEU A 254 9.02 12.21 -20.33
N ASP A 255 9.84 11.44 -19.63
CA ASP A 255 10.67 10.43 -20.27
C ASP A 255 9.79 9.29 -20.83
N PRO A 256 9.75 9.07 -22.16
CA PRO A 256 8.96 8.01 -22.76
C PRO A 256 9.33 6.59 -22.27
N HIS A 257 10.51 6.43 -21.69
CA HIS A 257 10.99 5.16 -21.13
C HIS A 257 10.69 5.01 -19.64
N CYS A 258 9.92 5.92 -19.05
CA CYS A 258 9.53 5.82 -17.64
C CYS A 258 8.72 4.51 -17.42
N PRO A 259 9.16 3.64 -16.49
CA PRO A 259 8.52 2.34 -16.26
C PRO A 259 7.03 2.43 -15.88
N ILE A 260 6.59 3.57 -15.36
CA ILE A 260 5.17 3.82 -15.01
C ILE A 260 4.24 3.60 -16.21
N TYR A 261 4.72 3.84 -17.43
CA TYR A 261 3.88 3.72 -18.62
C TYR A 261 3.60 2.28 -19.04
N GLU A 262 4.33 1.31 -18.50
CA GLU A 262 4.11 -0.11 -18.77
C GLU A 262 2.76 -0.64 -18.26
N ILE A 263 2.16 0.04 -17.29
CA ILE A 263 0.84 -0.33 -16.74
C ILE A 263 -0.33 0.17 -17.59
N PHE A 264 -0.09 1.13 -18.49
CA PHE A 264 -1.10 1.66 -19.38
C PHE A 264 -1.17 0.92 -20.71
N SER A 265 -2.31 1.02 -21.39
CA SER A 265 -2.48 0.55 -22.77
C SER A 265 -1.67 1.42 -23.74
N SER A 266 -1.74 1.08 -25.03
CA SER A 266 -1.13 1.88 -26.09
C SER A 266 -1.87 3.19 -26.42
N ASP A 267 -2.97 3.48 -25.70
CA ASP A 267 -3.73 4.73 -25.83
C ASP A 267 -2.95 5.92 -25.24
N GLN A 268 -3.48 7.12 -25.45
CA GLN A 268 -2.85 8.33 -24.90
C GLN A 268 -2.84 8.36 -23.38
N ILE A 269 -1.71 8.76 -22.83
CA ILE A 269 -1.51 9.04 -21.41
C ILE A 269 -1.37 10.54 -21.24
N MET A 270 -2.15 11.11 -20.32
CA MET A 270 -2.21 12.53 -20.12
C MET A 270 -1.69 12.92 -18.74
N LEU A 271 -0.73 13.83 -18.70
CA LEU A 271 -0.21 14.42 -17.48
C LEU A 271 -0.87 15.78 -17.25
N GLY A 272 -1.44 15.97 -16.08
CA GLY A 272 -1.90 17.28 -15.63
C GLY A 272 -0.73 18.20 -15.23
N PRO A 273 -0.96 19.50 -15.06
CA PRO A 273 0.06 20.39 -14.51
C PRO A 273 0.40 20.01 -13.08
N THR A 274 1.66 20.17 -12.68
CA THR A 274 2.07 19.92 -11.30
C THR A 274 1.33 20.85 -10.34
N ALA A 275 0.57 20.26 -9.42
CA ALA A 275 -0.03 20.95 -8.28
C ALA A 275 1.01 21.14 -7.18
N ARG A 276 0.92 22.22 -6.41
CA ARG A 276 1.86 22.51 -5.31
C ARG A 276 1.79 21.48 -4.19
N ASN A 277 0.63 20.91 -4.03
CA ASN A 277 0.33 19.93 -2.97
C ASN A 277 -0.93 19.13 -3.35
N LEU A 278 -1.21 18.10 -2.56
CA LEU A 278 -2.35 17.21 -2.76
C LEU A 278 -3.71 17.95 -2.73
N ALA A 279 -3.86 18.97 -1.90
CA ALA A 279 -5.12 19.74 -1.80
C ALA A 279 -5.46 20.53 -3.07
N GLU A 280 -4.46 20.81 -3.90
CA GLU A 280 -4.61 21.49 -5.20
C GLU A 280 -4.63 20.51 -6.38
N ALA A 281 -4.52 19.20 -6.15
CA ALA A 281 -4.42 18.18 -7.20
C ALA A 281 -5.67 18.09 -8.10
N SER A 282 -6.84 18.54 -7.62
CA SER A 282 -8.06 18.58 -8.43
C SER A 282 -7.87 19.39 -9.73
N ARG A 283 -7.08 20.47 -9.67
CA ARG A 283 -6.76 21.24 -10.88
C ARG A 283 -5.98 20.39 -11.88
N SER A 284 -4.97 19.64 -11.40
CA SER A 284 -4.18 18.76 -12.25
C SER A 284 -5.05 17.70 -12.92
N ALA A 285 -5.98 17.10 -12.16
CA ALA A 285 -6.93 16.10 -12.67
C ALA A 285 -7.88 16.71 -13.74
N GLU A 286 -8.52 17.84 -13.43
CA GLU A 286 -9.43 18.52 -14.37
C GLU A 286 -8.75 18.79 -15.71
N GLU A 287 -7.51 19.32 -15.67
CA GLU A 287 -6.77 19.68 -16.88
C GLU A 287 -6.30 18.43 -17.64
N ALA A 288 -5.87 17.36 -16.95
CA ALA A 288 -5.52 16.10 -17.58
C ALA A 288 -6.71 15.47 -18.32
N PHE A 289 -7.88 15.38 -17.66
CA PHE A 289 -9.09 14.86 -18.30
C PHE A 289 -9.60 15.74 -19.45
N ALA A 290 -9.49 17.05 -19.33
CA ALA A 290 -9.86 17.95 -20.41
C ALA A 290 -8.95 17.77 -21.64
N ALA A 291 -7.65 17.59 -21.42
CA ALA A 291 -6.69 17.30 -22.48
C ALA A 291 -6.93 15.92 -23.11
N LEU A 292 -7.18 14.89 -22.31
CA LEU A 292 -7.46 13.55 -22.82
C LEU A 292 -8.68 13.51 -23.74
N ARG A 293 -9.75 14.25 -23.38
CA ARG A 293 -10.96 14.33 -24.22
C ARG A 293 -10.71 14.96 -25.58
N VAL A 294 -9.89 16.01 -25.66
CA VAL A 294 -9.60 16.65 -26.96
C VAL A 294 -8.60 15.83 -27.74
N ALA A 295 -7.64 15.20 -27.07
CA ALA A 295 -6.66 14.32 -27.67
C ALA A 295 -7.29 13.15 -28.45
N GLN A 296 -8.35 12.56 -27.94
CA GLN A 296 -9.07 11.45 -28.60
C GLN A 296 -9.67 11.84 -29.97
N ALA A 297 -9.88 13.11 -30.23
CA ALA A 297 -10.42 13.60 -31.49
C ALA A 297 -9.32 14.06 -32.49
N MET A 298 -8.07 13.99 -32.10
CA MET A 298 -6.94 14.54 -32.90
C MET A 298 -6.07 13.41 -33.46
N PRO A 299 -5.58 13.51 -34.70
CA PRO A 299 -4.60 12.55 -35.25
C PRO A 299 -3.18 12.90 -34.79
N ASN A 300 -2.30 11.89 -34.77
CA ASN A 300 -0.86 12.04 -34.57
C ASN A 300 -0.44 12.69 -33.24
N ILE A 301 -1.08 12.32 -32.14
CA ILE A 301 -0.72 12.78 -30.81
C ILE A 301 0.34 11.88 -30.20
N PRO A 302 1.31 12.41 -29.44
CA PRO A 302 2.24 11.60 -28.68
C PRO A 302 1.51 10.68 -27.71
N HIS A 303 2.05 9.47 -27.53
CA HIS A 303 1.51 8.52 -26.55
C HIS A 303 1.44 9.11 -25.13
N ILE A 304 2.46 9.88 -24.75
CA ILE A 304 2.55 10.59 -23.49
C ILE A 304 2.54 12.10 -23.79
N ALA A 305 1.62 12.83 -23.18
CA ALA A 305 1.48 14.27 -23.40
C ALA A 305 1.07 14.98 -22.10
N THR A 306 1.39 16.28 -22.03
CA THR A 306 0.92 17.15 -20.94
C THR A 306 -0.35 17.88 -21.35
N ALA A 307 -1.18 18.22 -20.38
CA ALA A 307 -2.38 19.01 -20.61
C ALA A 307 -2.07 20.39 -21.22
N ASP A 308 -0.88 20.91 -21.01
CA ASP A 308 -0.41 22.20 -21.53
C ASP A 308 -0.21 22.20 -23.06
N MET A 309 0.04 21.03 -23.65
CA MET A 309 0.17 20.90 -25.11
C MET A 309 -1.14 21.16 -25.87
N PHE A 310 -2.28 21.07 -25.16
CA PHE A 310 -3.62 21.15 -25.76
C PHE A 310 -4.42 22.37 -25.30
N ILE A 311 -3.74 23.43 -24.85
CA ILE A 311 -4.42 24.64 -24.38
C ILE A 311 -5.37 25.25 -25.45
N PRO A 312 -4.96 25.44 -26.74
CA PRO A 312 -5.85 25.93 -27.76
C PRO A 312 -7.08 25.05 -28.01
N GLU A 313 -6.87 23.74 -28.12
CA GLU A 313 -7.93 22.76 -28.40
C GLU A 313 -8.90 22.64 -27.21
N ARG A 314 -8.38 22.64 -26.00
CA ARG A 314 -9.17 22.67 -24.77
C ARG A 314 -10.02 23.97 -24.70
N ALA A 315 -9.44 25.10 -25.07
CA ALA A 315 -10.16 26.37 -25.10
C ALA A 315 -11.32 26.33 -26.10
N ILE A 316 -11.09 25.82 -27.32
CA ILE A 316 -12.12 25.62 -28.34
C ILE A 316 -13.22 24.66 -27.83
N ALA A 317 -12.84 23.63 -27.09
CA ALA A 317 -13.78 22.70 -26.47
C ALA A 317 -14.53 23.28 -25.24
N GLY A 318 -14.29 24.54 -24.89
CA GLY A 318 -15.00 25.24 -23.82
C GLY A 318 -14.39 25.12 -22.42
N ASP A 319 -13.14 24.66 -22.32
CA ASP A 319 -12.41 24.64 -21.04
C ASP A 319 -12.08 26.08 -20.59
N ARG A 320 -12.76 26.53 -19.54
CA ARG A 320 -12.59 27.89 -19.00
C ARG A 320 -11.17 28.20 -18.56
N ARG A 321 -10.45 27.21 -18.01
CA ARG A 321 -9.06 27.40 -17.54
C ARG A 321 -8.13 27.60 -18.75
N ALA A 322 -8.30 26.82 -19.78
CA ALA A 322 -7.54 26.97 -21.02
C ALA A 322 -7.80 28.32 -21.66
N ILE A 323 -9.07 28.79 -21.73
CA ILE A 323 -9.44 30.12 -22.19
C ILE A 323 -8.74 31.20 -21.35
N GLN A 324 -8.82 31.12 -20.00
CA GLN A 324 -8.18 32.09 -19.13
C GLN A 324 -6.66 32.11 -19.30
N ARG A 325 -6.05 30.98 -19.52
CA ARG A 325 -4.60 30.86 -19.72
C ARG A 325 -4.19 31.49 -21.07
N LEU A 326 -4.92 31.24 -22.16
CA LEU A 326 -4.69 31.88 -23.42
C LEU A 326 -4.81 33.42 -23.31
N PHE A 327 -5.82 33.90 -22.58
CA PHE A 327 -5.95 35.33 -22.33
C PHE A 327 -4.76 35.89 -21.56
N HIS A 328 -4.35 35.25 -20.49
CA HIS A 328 -3.25 35.70 -19.63
C HIS A 328 -1.89 35.62 -20.33
N ASP A 329 -1.60 34.51 -20.99
CA ASP A 329 -0.26 34.26 -21.53
C ASP A 329 -0.04 34.86 -22.92
N ILE A 330 -1.09 35.07 -23.67
CA ILE A 330 -1.00 35.57 -25.06
C ILE A 330 -1.72 36.90 -25.27
N ILE A 331 -3.02 36.97 -24.95
CA ILE A 331 -3.84 38.13 -25.31
C ILE A 331 -3.47 39.36 -24.47
N THR A 332 -3.33 39.19 -23.14
CA THR A 332 -3.00 40.31 -22.24
C THR A 332 -1.62 40.93 -22.57
N PRO A 333 -0.52 40.13 -22.69
CA PRO A 333 0.78 40.70 -23.10
C PRO A 333 0.73 41.37 -24.49
N LEU A 334 -0.01 40.81 -25.44
CA LEU A 334 -0.18 41.38 -26.76
C LEU A 334 -0.93 42.72 -26.70
N GLN A 335 -1.93 42.86 -25.84
CA GLN A 335 -2.68 44.11 -25.66
C GLN A 335 -1.85 45.18 -24.95
N GLU A 336 -1.03 44.81 -23.97
CA GLU A 336 -0.24 45.75 -23.17
C GLU A 336 1.06 46.19 -23.85
N SER A 337 1.73 45.29 -24.58
CA SER A 337 3.08 45.47 -25.08
C SER A 337 3.15 45.79 -26.58
N ALA A 338 2.15 45.35 -27.37
CA ALA A 338 2.17 45.55 -28.83
C ALA A 338 1.49 46.83 -29.24
N SER A 339 2.12 47.56 -30.17
CA SER A 339 1.50 48.72 -30.83
C SER A 339 0.29 48.27 -31.67
N ASP A 340 -0.61 49.25 -31.98
CA ASP A 340 -1.76 48.96 -32.84
C ASP A 340 -1.33 48.38 -34.20
N ALA A 341 -0.24 48.86 -34.76
CA ALA A 341 0.32 48.34 -36.01
C ALA A 341 0.72 46.87 -35.92
N ILE A 342 1.32 46.41 -34.79
CA ILE A 342 1.69 45.02 -34.59
C ILE A 342 0.42 44.16 -34.46
N ARG A 343 -0.59 44.60 -33.73
CA ARG A 343 -1.86 43.90 -33.60
C ARG A 343 -2.60 43.74 -34.91
N ASP A 344 -2.63 44.79 -35.73
CA ASP A 344 -3.25 44.77 -37.06
C ASP A 344 -2.46 43.88 -38.03
N THR A 345 -1.13 43.90 -37.96
CA THR A 345 -0.27 42.98 -38.72
C THR A 345 -0.57 41.52 -38.34
N LEU A 346 -0.68 41.20 -37.04
CA LEU A 346 -0.99 39.87 -36.59
C LEU A 346 -2.38 39.40 -37.01
N ARG A 347 -3.40 40.28 -36.89
CA ARG A 347 -4.76 39.96 -37.37
C ARG A 347 -4.77 39.62 -38.85
N LEU A 348 -4.10 40.43 -39.64
CA LEU A 348 -4.03 40.22 -41.09
C LEU A 348 -3.27 38.97 -41.44
N TYR A 349 -2.12 38.72 -40.80
CA TYR A 349 -1.35 37.52 -40.99
C TYR A 349 -2.16 36.23 -40.70
N LEU A 350 -2.95 36.24 -39.63
CA LEU A 350 -3.84 35.10 -39.28
C LEU A 350 -5.03 34.99 -40.25
N SER A 351 -5.49 36.08 -40.84
CA SER A 351 -6.62 36.08 -41.80
C SER A 351 -6.23 35.51 -43.16
N VAL A 352 -4.94 35.56 -43.52
CA VAL A 352 -4.39 35.04 -44.77
C VAL A 352 -3.65 33.72 -44.60
N ASP A 353 -4.10 32.87 -43.66
CA ASP A 353 -3.55 31.55 -43.33
C ASP A 353 -2.03 31.54 -43.05
N GLY A 354 -1.54 32.62 -42.44
CA GLY A 354 -0.12 32.73 -42.08
C GLY A 354 0.83 33.00 -43.27
N GLY A 355 0.33 33.40 -44.41
CA GLY A 355 1.13 33.77 -45.59
C GLY A 355 1.84 35.10 -45.38
N VAL A 356 3.13 35.12 -45.05
CA VAL A 356 3.92 36.34 -44.76
C VAL A 356 3.94 37.28 -45.99
N GLU A 357 4.09 36.75 -47.19
CA GLU A 357 4.11 37.53 -48.46
C GLU A 357 2.75 38.17 -48.74
N GLU A 358 1.66 37.44 -48.50
CA GLU A 358 0.30 37.94 -48.72
C GLU A 358 -0.06 39.01 -47.69
N ALA A 359 0.29 38.77 -46.42
CA ALA A 359 0.11 39.77 -45.38
C ALA A 359 0.91 41.07 -45.65
N ALA A 360 2.15 40.95 -46.09
CA ALA A 360 3.00 42.07 -46.44
C ALA A 360 2.42 42.87 -47.61
N ARG A 361 1.88 42.18 -48.63
CA ARG A 361 1.24 42.82 -49.78
C ARG A 361 0.00 43.61 -49.37
N GLN A 362 -0.84 43.05 -48.52
CA GLN A 362 -2.05 43.72 -48.02
C GLN A 362 -1.74 44.88 -47.06
N LEU A 363 -0.63 44.81 -46.33
CA LEU A 363 -0.14 45.90 -45.47
C LEU A 363 0.64 46.97 -46.23
N TYR A 364 0.92 46.79 -47.54
CA TYR A 364 1.76 47.64 -48.33
C TYR A 364 3.18 47.84 -47.75
N VAL A 365 3.74 46.79 -47.09
CA VAL A 365 5.09 46.80 -46.49
C VAL A 365 6.03 45.89 -47.27
N CYS A 366 7.31 46.25 -47.33
CA CYS A 366 8.33 45.44 -47.96
C CYS A 366 8.96 44.46 -46.92
N LEU A 367 8.95 43.17 -47.22
CA LEU A 367 9.52 42.14 -46.36
C LEU A 367 11.01 42.34 -46.07
N LEU A 368 11.77 42.90 -46.99
CA LEU A 368 13.22 43.15 -46.83
C LEU A 368 13.55 44.27 -45.83
N TYR A 369 12.59 45.12 -45.52
CA TYR A 369 12.79 46.28 -44.63
C TYR A 369 12.45 45.96 -43.16
N THR A 370 11.76 44.87 -42.91
CA THR A 370 11.30 44.49 -41.58
C THR A 370 12.14 43.37 -40.94
N SER A 371 13.07 42.77 -41.69
CA SER A 371 14.02 41.78 -41.16
C SER A 371 15.25 42.50 -40.59
N PRO A 372 15.58 42.38 -39.30
CA PRO A 372 16.82 42.91 -38.79
C PRO A 372 17.99 42.31 -39.55
N SER A 373 18.91 43.17 -39.99
CA SER A 373 20.12 42.75 -40.70
C SER A 373 20.92 41.81 -39.81
N PRO A 374 21.50 40.71 -40.33
CA PRO A 374 22.35 39.81 -39.54
C PRO A 374 23.66 40.43 -39.04
N ARG A 375 23.79 41.75 -39.09
CA ARG A 375 25.03 42.51 -38.79
C ARG A 375 24.88 43.62 -37.77
N ASP A 376 23.75 43.72 -37.03
CA ASP A 376 23.63 44.64 -35.90
C ASP A 376 23.60 43.91 -34.58
#